data_16a777ab462344e9758ae93e850bc3bd
#
_entry.id   16a777ab462344e9758ae93e850bc3bd
#
_cell.length_a   1.000
_cell.length_b   1.000
_cell.length_c   1.000
_cell.angle_alpha   90.00
_cell.angle_beta   90.00
_cell.angle_gamma   90.00
#
_symmetry.space_group_name_H-M   'P 1'
#
loop_
_entity.id
_entity.type
_entity.pdbx_description
1 polymer ?
#
loop_
_entity_poly.entity_id
_entity_poly.type
_entity_poly.pdbx_seq_one_letter_code
_entity_poly.pdbx_strand_id
1 'polypeptide(L)'
;ISPVAMIMIHNVSMSGASGDYHDMQKNVEILKQMNAAMASAYTQKSGRPMDEILKLMDKETWLTANQCLDYGFVDEIETGQQSVVYTNSYSGMWLTDEIRQKAMEQRAEKEAREAEKNQLLEDLDLYGV
;
A
#
# COMPACT_ATOMS: atom_id res chain seq x y z
N ILE A 1 1.44 4.60 6.01
CA ILE A 1 2.17 4.02 4.86
C ILE A 1 3.27 3.09 5.34
N SER A 2 3.54 2.00 4.61
CA SER A 2 4.69 1.12 4.86
C SER A 2 6.03 1.86 4.59
N PRO A 3 7.10 1.60 5.38
CA PRO A 3 8.40 2.27 5.21
C PRO A 3 9.04 2.11 3.83
N VAL A 4 8.71 1.03 3.13
CA VAL A 4 9.25 0.69 1.81
C VAL A 4 8.33 1.11 0.66
N ALA A 5 7.15 1.66 0.95
CA ALA A 5 6.21 2.07 -0.07
C ALA A 5 6.60 3.43 -0.68
N MET A 6 6.14 3.65 -1.91
CA MET A 6 6.28 4.90 -2.63
C MET A 6 4.91 5.32 -3.18
N ILE A 7 4.68 6.62 -3.27
CA ILE A 7 3.52 7.21 -3.94
C ILE A 7 4.01 8.00 -5.15
N MET A 8 3.37 7.79 -6.30
CA MET A 8 3.60 8.61 -7.48
C MET A 8 2.42 9.56 -7.67
N ILE A 9 2.74 10.84 -7.80
CA ILE A 9 1.78 11.91 -8.06
C ILE A 9 1.98 12.35 -9.51
N HIS A 10 0.91 12.25 -10.30
CA HIS A 10 0.95 12.56 -11.72
C HIS A 10 -0.35 13.21 -12.20
N ASN A 11 -0.31 13.79 -13.40
CA ASN A 11 -1.48 14.31 -14.07
C ASN A 11 -2.45 13.20 -14.49
N VAL A 12 -3.73 13.53 -14.53
CA VAL A 12 -4.75 12.62 -15.08
C VAL A 12 -4.45 12.39 -16.56
N SER A 13 -4.45 11.14 -16.97
CA SER A 13 -4.25 10.73 -18.35
C SER A 13 -5.49 10.05 -18.92
N MET A 14 -5.66 10.16 -20.25
CA MET A 14 -6.74 9.52 -20.99
C MET A 14 -6.14 8.65 -22.07
N SER A 15 -6.58 7.40 -22.18
CA SER A 15 -6.20 6.49 -23.26
C SER A 15 -7.37 6.27 -24.22
N GLY A 16 -7.08 5.97 -25.50
CA GLY A 16 -8.10 5.63 -26.50
C GLY A 16 -8.90 6.83 -27.02
N ALA A 17 -8.45 8.07 -26.77
CA ALA A 17 -9.06 9.25 -27.34
C ALA A 17 -8.91 9.24 -28.87
N SER A 18 -10.02 9.39 -29.59
CA SER A 18 -10.08 9.47 -31.05
C SER A 18 -11.11 10.51 -31.48
N GLY A 19 -10.96 11.03 -32.66
CA GLY A 19 -11.86 12.05 -33.19
C GLY A 19 -11.10 13.14 -33.96
N ASP A 20 -11.80 14.19 -34.32
CA ASP A 20 -11.19 15.36 -34.96
C ASP A 20 -10.57 16.33 -33.91
N TYR A 21 -10.03 17.46 -34.38
CA TYR A 21 -9.36 18.42 -33.50
C TYR A 21 -10.30 19.06 -32.47
N HIS A 22 -11.58 19.17 -32.77
CA HIS A 22 -12.58 19.67 -31.82
C HIS A 22 -12.81 18.68 -30.69
N ASP A 23 -12.81 17.37 -30.97
CA ASP A 23 -12.93 16.33 -29.97
C ASP A 23 -11.68 16.28 -29.08
N MET A 24 -10.50 16.43 -29.67
CA MET A 24 -9.26 16.54 -28.90
C MET A 24 -9.26 17.77 -27.99
N GLN A 25 -9.77 18.92 -28.46
CA GLN A 25 -9.84 20.12 -27.65
C GLN A 25 -10.80 19.96 -26.46
N LYS A 26 -11.94 19.29 -26.65
CA LYS A 26 -12.85 18.93 -25.55
C LYS A 26 -12.17 18.01 -24.54
N ASN A 27 -11.43 17.01 -25.00
CA ASN A 27 -10.70 16.10 -24.13
C ASN A 27 -9.63 16.83 -23.30
N VAL A 28 -8.93 17.80 -23.89
CA VAL A 28 -7.98 18.66 -23.16
C VAL A 28 -8.67 19.43 -22.03
N GLU A 29 -9.84 20.02 -22.28
CA GLU A 29 -10.59 20.75 -21.25
C GLU A 29 -11.10 19.81 -20.12
N ILE A 30 -11.54 18.61 -20.47
CA ILE A 30 -11.92 17.59 -19.49
C ILE A 30 -10.74 17.21 -18.62
N LEU A 31 -9.57 16.91 -19.21
CA LEU A 31 -8.36 16.55 -18.48
C LEU A 31 -7.88 17.67 -17.54
N LYS A 32 -7.97 18.93 -17.98
CA LYS A 32 -7.65 20.09 -17.11
C LYS A 32 -8.56 20.18 -15.91
N GLN A 33 -9.88 19.98 -16.10
CA GLN A 33 -10.86 19.99 -15.02
C GLN A 33 -10.58 18.84 -14.02
N MET A 34 -10.31 17.64 -14.54
CA MET A 34 -9.96 16.48 -13.70
C MET A 34 -8.66 16.70 -12.93
N ASN A 35 -7.63 17.26 -13.57
CA ASN A 35 -6.40 17.65 -12.90
C ASN A 35 -6.62 18.66 -11.77
N ALA A 36 -7.43 19.68 -12.00
CA ALA A 36 -7.76 20.67 -10.98
C ALA A 36 -8.49 20.03 -9.79
N ALA A 37 -9.40 19.10 -10.03
CA ALA A 37 -10.10 18.36 -8.98
C ALA A 37 -9.13 17.48 -8.17
N MET A 38 -8.23 16.74 -8.83
CA MET A 38 -7.21 15.93 -8.17
C MET A 38 -6.23 16.78 -7.36
N ALA A 39 -5.74 17.89 -7.94
CA ALA A 39 -4.86 18.82 -7.24
C ALA A 39 -5.53 19.44 -6.01
N SER A 40 -6.84 19.73 -6.08
CA SER A 40 -7.62 20.20 -4.92
C SER A 40 -7.66 19.15 -3.79
N ALA A 41 -7.87 17.89 -4.12
CA ALA A 41 -7.87 16.80 -3.14
C ALA A 41 -6.49 16.66 -2.46
N TYR A 42 -5.41 16.71 -3.25
CA TYR A 42 -4.04 16.69 -2.71
C TYR A 42 -3.74 17.90 -1.83
N THR A 43 -4.19 19.09 -2.23
CA THR A 43 -4.06 20.34 -1.44
C THR A 43 -4.79 20.19 -0.10
N GLN A 44 -6.00 19.69 -0.10
CA GLN A 44 -6.77 19.46 1.14
C GLN A 44 -6.09 18.46 2.08
N LYS A 45 -5.54 17.36 1.54
CA LYS A 45 -4.87 16.34 2.35
C LYS A 45 -3.52 16.83 2.88
N SER A 46 -2.71 17.47 2.04
CA SER A 46 -1.34 17.86 2.38
C SER A 46 -1.22 19.22 3.07
N GLY A 47 -2.22 20.09 2.91
CA GLY A 47 -2.15 21.48 3.34
C GLY A 47 -1.20 22.35 2.49
N ARG A 48 -0.66 21.82 1.39
CA ARG A 48 0.27 22.54 0.53
C ARG A 48 -0.45 23.38 -0.53
N PRO A 49 0.18 24.47 -1.01
CA PRO A 49 -0.39 25.32 -2.05
C PRO A 49 -0.65 24.56 -3.35
N MET A 50 -1.74 24.92 -4.04
CA MET A 50 -2.18 24.31 -5.29
C MET A 50 -1.09 24.33 -6.38
N ASP A 51 -0.32 25.43 -6.48
CA ASP A 51 0.74 25.58 -7.48
C ASP A 51 1.93 24.65 -7.24
N GLU A 52 2.22 24.31 -5.99
CA GLU A 52 3.22 23.31 -5.64
C GLU A 52 2.75 21.91 -6.02
N ILE A 53 1.51 21.58 -5.71
CA ILE A 53 0.88 20.29 -6.07
C ILE A 53 0.88 20.10 -7.59
N LEU A 54 0.46 21.09 -8.36
CA LEU A 54 0.45 21.03 -9.82
C LEU A 54 1.86 20.79 -10.39
N LYS A 55 2.89 21.41 -9.82
CA LYS A 55 4.29 21.16 -10.22
C LYS A 55 4.75 19.73 -9.93
N LEU A 56 4.30 19.14 -8.82
CA LEU A 56 4.59 17.73 -8.51
C LEU A 56 3.89 16.80 -9.49
N MET A 57 2.64 17.09 -9.85
CA MET A 57 1.86 16.33 -10.83
C MET A 57 2.50 16.40 -12.22
N ASP A 58 2.92 17.59 -12.68
CA ASP A 58 3.56 17.82 -13.99
C ASP A 58 4.89 17.06 -14.13
N LYS A 59 5.60 16.84 -13.02
CA LYS A 59 6.90 16.14 -12.99
C LYS A 59 6.77 14.62 -12.81
N GLU A 60 5.57 14.10 -12.66
CA GLU A 60 5.35 12.67 -12.29
C GLU A 60 6.22 12.28 -11.09
N THR A 61 6.01 12.96 -9.98
CA THR A 61 6.90 12.88 -8.82
C THR A 61 6.69 11.61 -8.02
N TRP A 62 7.74 10.85 -7.83
CA TRP A 62 7.79 9.70 -6.94
C TRP A 62 8.27 10.12 -5.56
N LEU A 63 7.49 9.79 -4.54
CA LEU A 63 7.75 10.14 -3.14
C LEU A 63 7.95 8.87 -2.32
N THR A 64 9.05 8.82 -1.58
CA THR A 64 9.29 7.79 -0.55
C THR A 64 8.34 7.99 0.63
N ALA A 65 8.23 6.98 1.52
CA ALA A 65 7.38 7.07 2.71
C ALA A 65 7.69 8.32 3.57
N ASN A 66 8.97 8.64 3.78
CA ASN A 66 9.37 9.85 4.52
C ASN A 66 8.95 11.13 3.83
N GLN A 67 9.15 11.21 2.51
CA GLN A 67 8.70 12.36 1.72
C GLN A 67 7.17 12.50 1.73
N CYS A 68 6.44 11.38 1.68
CA CYS A 68 4.98 11.41 1.79
C CYS A 68 4.52 11.99 3.14
N LEU A 69 5.22 11.65 4.23
CA LEU A 69 4.96 12.21 5.56
C LEU A 69 5.29 13.70 5.60
N ASP A 70 6.47 14.11 5.11
CA ASP A 70 6.92 15.52 5.08
C ASP A 70 6.00 16.40 4.22
N TYR A 71 5.47 15.85 3.14
CA TYR A 71 4.51 16.55 2.28
C TYR A 71 3.09 16.54 2.85
N GLY A 72 2.79 15.74 3.87
CA GLY A 72 1.46 15.63 4.46
C GLY A 72 0.48 14.77 3.66
N PHE A 73 0.97 13.95 2.74
CA PHE A 73 0.12 13.00 1.98
C PHE A 73 -0.29 11.78 2.80
N VAL A 74 0.47 11.47 3.84
CA VAL A 74 0.18 10.39 4.80
C VAL A 74 0.29 10.93 6.22
N ASP A 75 -0.35 10.24 7.16
CA ASP A 75 -0.41 10.67 8.56
C ASP A 75 0.70 10.04 9.39
N GLU A 76 1.14 8.81 9.02
CA GLU A 76 2.19 8.09 9.73
C GLU A 76 2.90 7.08 8.82
N ILE A 77 4.12 6.72 9.20
CA ILE A 77 4.86 5.59 8.63
C ILE A 77 4.76 4.44 9.62
N GLU A 78 4.27 3.29 9.15
CA GLU A 78 4.11 2.09 9.97
C GLU A 78 5.48 1.58 10.42
N THR A 79 5.86 1.87 11.67
CA THR A 79 7.05 1.29 12.29
C THR A 79 6.73 -0.11 12.78
N GLY A 80 7.29 -1.12 12.12
CA GLY A 80 6.97 -2.55 12.24
C GLY A 80 7.18 -3.19 13.61
N GLN A 81 6.52 -2.69 14.64
CA GLN A 81 6.42 -3.33 15.96
C GLN A 81 4.98 -3.66 16.40
N GLN A 82 4.00 -3.40 15.56
CA GLN A 82 2.71 -4.04 15.74
C GLN A 82 2.66 -5.23 14.81
N SER A 83 2.50 -6.42 15.38
CA SER A 83 2.06 -7.59 14.64
C SER A 83 0.70 -7.22 14.03
N VAL A 84 0.74 -6.63 12.84
CA VAL A 84 -0.46 -6.40 12.07
C VAL A 84 -0.98 -7.77 11.73
N VAL A 85 -1.97 -8.21 12.47
CA VAL A 85 -2.83 -9.28 12.00
C VAL A 85 -3.47 -8.71 10.74
N TYR A 86 -2.89 -8.99 9.58
CA TYR A 86 -3.54 -8.76 8.30
C TYR A 86 -4.79 -9.64 8.29
N THR A 87 -5.85 -9.13 8.86
CA THR A 87 -7.16 -9.63 8.51
C THR A 87 -7.37 -9.17 7.08
N ASN A 88 -7.02 -10.03 6.13
CA ASN A 88 -7.50 -9.93 4.76
C ASN A 88 -9.02 -10.01 4.84
N SER A 89 -9.64 -8.90 5.15
CA SER A 89 -11.07 -8.68 4.92
C SER A 89 -11.25 -8.49 3.41
N TYR A 90 -10.92 -9.53 2.64
CA TYR A 90 -11.50 -9.70 1.33
C TYR A 90 -12.98 -9.96 1.58
N SER A 91 -13.76 -8.89 1.52
CA SER A 91 -15.22 -8.91 1.46
C SER A 91 -15.63 -9.82 0.30
N GLY A 92 -15.87 -11.10 0.57
CA GLY A 92 -16.31 -12.04 -0.44
C GLY A 92 -15.83 -13.49 -0.30
N MET A 93 -14.76 -13.76 0.40
CA MET A 93 -14.34 -15.13 0.67
C MET A 93 -14.59 -15.46 2.14
N TRP A 94 -15.75 -16.03 2.41
CA TRP A 94 -16.07 -16.61 3.71
C TRP A 94 -15.12 -17.78 3.93
N LEU A 95 -14.08 -17.55 4.75
CA LEU A 95 -13.36 -18.66 5.36
C LEU A 95 -14.36 -19.35 6.28
N THR A 96 -14.87 -20.50 5.85
CA THR A 96 -15.73 -21.33 6.70
C THR A 96 -14.98 -21.62 7.99
N ASP A 97 -15.70 -21.77 9.10
CA ASP A 97 -15.09 -22.10 10.40
C ASP A 97 -14.22 -23.38 10.30
N GLU A 98 -14.54 -24.29 9.39
CA GLU A 98 -13.74 -25.47 9.04
C GLU A 98 -12.34 -25.14 8.51
N ILE A 99 -12.20 -24.10 7.66
CA ILE A 99 -10.90 -23.69 7.13
C ILE A 99 -10.07 -23.01 8.21
N ARG A 100 -10.72 -22.24 9.09
CA ARG A 100 -10.05 -21.63 10.26
C ARG A 100 -9.56 -22.69 11.23
N GLN A 101 -10.38 -23.67 11.54
CA GLN A 101 -10.02 -24.77 12.43
C GLN A 101 -8.86 -25.58 11.87
N LYS A 102 -8.89 -25.93 10.58
CA LYS A 102 -7.82 -26.64 9.90
C LYS A 102 -6.49 -25.87 9.84
N ALA A 103 -6.56 -24.54 9.69
CA ALA A 103 -5.39 -23.68 9.73
C ALA A 103 -4.79 -23.56 11.14
N MET A 104 -5.64 -23.55 12.18
CA MET A 104 -5.20 -23.58 13.58
C MET A 104 -4.55 -24.91 13.95
N GLU A 105 -5.13 -26.02 13.53
CA GLU A 105 -4.59 -27.37 13.76
C GLU A 105 -3.21 -27.53 13.09
N GLN A 106 -3.06 -27.10 11.83
CA GLN A 106 -1.79 -27.16 11.13
C GLN A 106 -0.71 -26.28 11.76
N ARG A 107 -1.11 -25.16 12.34
CA ARG A 107 -0.19 -24.26 13.05
C ARG A 107 0.28 -24.85 14.36
N ALA A 108 -0.63 -25.43 15.14
CA ALA A 108 -0.32 -26.13 16.38
C ALA A 108 0.58 -27.36 16.16
N GLU A 109 0.33 -28.12 15.09
CA GLU A 109 1.16 -29.27 14.70
C GLU A 109 2.58 -28.85 14.29
N LYS A 110 2.70 -27.75 13.57
CA LYS A 110 4.01 -27.19 13.18
C LYS A 110 4.79 -26.68 14.39
N GLU A 111 4.15 -25.99 15.30
CA GLU A 111 4.78 -25.49 16.54
C GLU A 111 5.22 -26.65 17.46
N ALA A 112 4.40 -27.69 17.59
CA ALA A 112 4.74 -28.89 18.33
C ALA A 112 5.97 -29.61 17.73
N ARG A 113 6.02 -29.72 16.41
CA ARG A 113 7.15 -30.34 15.70
C ARG A 113 8.45 -29.52 15.80
N GLU A 114 8.35 -28.19 15.80
CA GLU A 114 9.49 -27.32 16.04
C GLU A 114 10.01 -27.40 17.49
N ALA A 115 9.09 -27.49 18.46
CA ALA A 115 9.45 -27.67 19.86
C ALA A 115 10.15 -29.03 20.10
N GLU A 116 9.62 -30.13 19.53
CA GLU A 116 10.25 -31.46 19.59
C GLU A 116 11.63 -31.48 18.95
N LYS A 117 11.79 -30.81 17.79
CA LYS A 117 13.08 -30.67 17.11
C LYS A 117 14.11 -29.90 17.98
N ASN A 118 13.68 -28.81 18.61
CA ASN A 118 14.56 -28.02 19.46
C ASN A 118 14.97 -28.80 20.72
N GLN A 119 14.07 -29.58 21.28
CA GLN A 119 14.35 -30.45 22.43
C GLN A 119 15.35 -31.57 22.07
N LEU A 120 15.20 -32.16 20.89
CA LEU A 120 16.17 -33.14 20.36
C LEU A 120 17.55 -32.54 20.11
N LEU A 121 17.62 -31.27 19.69
CA LEU A 121 18.89 -30.56 19.48
C LEU A 121 19.55 -30.22 20.82
N GLU A 122 18.79 -29.81 21.84
CA GLU A 122 19.30 -29.59 23.18
C GLU A 122 19.84 -30.89 23.83
N ASP A 123 19.13 -32.01 23.63
CA ASP A 123 19.56 -33.32 24.10
C ASP A 123 20.88 -33.79 23.41
N LEU A 124 21.02 -33.50 22.10
CA LEU A 124 22.26 -33.81 21.37
C LEU A 124 23.47 -32.98 21.84
N ASP A 125 23.28 -31.69 22.15
CA ASP A 125 24.30 -30.81 22.70
C ASP A 125 24.73 -31.26 24.11
N LEU A 126 23.84 -31.85 24.90
CA LEU A 126 24.17 -32.41 26.22
C LEU A 126 25.03 -33.68 26.16
N TYR A 127 25.00 -34.42 25.06
CA TYR A 127 25.78 -35.65 24.88
C TYR A 127 27.13 -35.43 24.15
N GLY A 128 27.48 -34.16 23.77
CA GLY A 128 28.84 -33.77 23.34
C GLY A 128 29.32 -34.46 22.06
N VAL A 129 28.44 -34.65 21.06
CA VAL A 129 28.78 -35.20 19.73
C VAL A 129 28.78 -34.13 18.69
#